data_d5223256debcb5646f30cafb63e661c8
#
_entry.id   d5223256debcb5646f30cafb63e661c8
#
_cell.length_a   1.000
_cell.length_b   1.000
_cell.length_c   1.000
_cell.angle_alpha   90.00
_cell.angle_beta   90.00
_cell.angle_gamma   90.00
#
_symmetry.space_group_name_H-M   'P 1'
#
loop_
_entity.id
_entity.type
_entity.pdbx_description
1 polymer ?
#
loop_
_entity_poly.entity_id
_entity_poly.type
_entity_poly.pdbx_seq_one_letter_code
_entity_poly.pdbx_strand_id
1 'polypeptide(L)'
;MTQIIAVTNQKGGVGKTTTSAALVCGLHQRGARVLGVDLDPQGNLGFNLGLDIGTGSTVYDVLKGACSLEQAIVSTEYGDVLPSDIMLSAAEVEFTVPRREFMLSDQLSTVRSQYDFVIIDTPPALNILTVNAYVASHGLIVPMEAEVLSLVGITQLQETIETVRSTYNPQLKVLGILLNKFNGRLTLSKDILELAEEVAGQLGSKVFQTRIHRGVGVAMAPAHGQTVLTYQPDSRPCLLYTSPS
;
A
#
# COMPACT_ATOMS: atom_id res chain seq x y z
N MET A 1 -10.45 11.99 12.75
CA MET A 1 -8.95 11.85 12.85
C MET A 1 -8.52 11.01 11.67
N THR A 2 -7.59 11.48 10.87
CA THR A 2 -7.10 10.81 9.66
C THR A 2 -6.48 9.46 9.98
N GLN A 3 -6.82 8.43 9.22
CA GLN A 3 -6.19 7.12 9.31
C GLN A 3 -5.14 6.99 8.19
N ILE A 4 -3.90 6.70 8.55
CA ILE A 4 -2.80 6.46 7.60
C ILE A 4 -2.49 4.98 7.62
N ILE A 5 -2.59 4.33 6.46
CA ILE A 5 -2.43 2.88 6.30
C ILE A 5 -1.41 2.62 5.19
N ALA A 6 -0.35 1.85 5.49
CA ALA A 6 0.56 1.38 4.45
C ALA A 6 0.23 -0.05 4.02
N VAL A 7 0.29 -0.28 2.71
CA VAL A 7 0.14 -1.60 2.10
C VAL A 7 1.53 -2.10 1.73
N THR A 8 1.98 -3.17 2.40
CA THR A 8 3.39 -3.55 2.38
C THR A 8 3.63 -5.05 2.31
N ASN A 9 4.62 -5.44 1.55
CA ASN A 9 5.24 -6.77 1.53
C ASN A 9 6.54 -6.69 0.71
N GLN A 10 7.58 -7.42 1.10
CA GLN A 10 8.85 -7.49 0.36
C GLN A 10 8.74 -8.22 -0.98
N LYS A 11 7.79 -9.13 -1.11
CA LYS A 11 7.61 -9.91 -2.33
C LYS A 11 6.94 -9.06 -3.41
N GLY A 12 7.53 -9.05 -4.61
CA GLY A 12 6.91 -8.47 -5.79
C GLY A 12 5.68 -9.28 -6.25
N GLY A 13 4.71 -8.60 -6.86
CA GLY A 13 3.56 -9.25 -7.49
C GLY A 13 2.48 -9.79 -6.56
N VAL A 14 2.58 -9.60 -5.23
CA VAL A 14 1.56 -10.06 -4.25
C VAL A 14 0.29 -9.21 -4.24
N GLY A 15 0.24 -8.13 -5.02
CA GLY A 15 -0.93 -7.26 -5.15
C GLY A 15 -0.93 -6.06 -4.21
N LYS A 16 0.24 -5.54 -3.79
CA LYS A 16 0.34 -4.29 -3.01
C LYS A 16 -0.40 -3.15 -3.70
N THR A 17 0.09 -2.73 -4.86
CA THR A 17 -0.47 -1.62 -5.64
C THR A 17 -1.94 -1.83 -6.00
N THR A 18 -2.33 -3.05 -6.37
CA THR A 18 -3.74 -3.37 -6.64
C THR A 18 -4.61 -3.17 -5.41
N THR A 19 -4.12 -3.58 -4.23
CA THR A 19 -4.83 -3.40 -2.95
C THR A 19 -4.89 -1.92 -2.58
N SER A 20 -3.79 -1.18 -2.74
CA SER A 20 -3.72 0.26 -2.49
C SER A 20 -4.72 1.02 -3.37
N ALA A 21 -4.72 0.77 -4.67
CA ALA A 21 -5.65 1.40 -5.61
C ALA A 21 -7.12 1.04 -5.31
N ALA A 22 -7.40 -0.22 -4.97
CA ALA A 22 -8.74 -0.65 -4.57
C ALA A 22 -9.21 0.02 -3.27
N LEU A 23 -8.32 0.23 -2.30
CA LEU A 23 -8.64 0.96 -1.07
C LEU A 23 -8.91 2.44 -1.33
N VAL A 24 -8.05 3.11 -2.12
CA VAL A 24 -8.27 4.52 -2.50
C VAL A 24 -9.62 4.68 -3.17
N CYS A 25 -9.87 3.92 -4.25
CA CYS A 25 -11.11 3.98 -5.01
C CYS A 25 -12.33 3.59 -4.15
N GLY A 26 -12.27 2.47 -3.43
CA GLY A 26 -13.40 1.96 -2.66
C GLY A 26 -13.79 2.82 -1.47
N LEU A 27 -12.84 3.50 -0.82
CA LEU A 27 -13.10 4.46 0.25
C LEU A 27 -13.68 5.76 -0.34
N HIS A 28 -13.11 6.23 -1.47
CA HIS A 28 -13.62 7.41 -2.16
C HIS A 28 -15.07 7.23 -2.63
N GLN A 29 -15.41 6.07 -3.21
CA GLN A 29 -16.79 5.73 -3.60
C GLN A 29 -17.77 5.71 -2.42
N ARG A 30 -17.28 5.52 -1.19
CA ARG A 30 -18.07 5.62 0.05
C ARG A 30 -18.15 7.04 0.63
N GLY A 31 -17.64 8.03 -0.09
CA GLY A 31 -17.69 9.44 0.29
C GLY A 31 -16.56 9.90 1.22
N ALA A 32 -15.54 9.07 1.46
CA ALA A 32 -14.37 9.49 2.22
C ALA A 32 -13.43 10.35 1.35
N ARG A 33 -12.75 11.30 1.97
CA ARG A 33 -11.64 12.05 1.36
C ARG A 33 -10.38 11.20 1.50
N VAL A 34 -9.82 10.76 0.39
CA VAL A 34 -8.72 9.80 0.37
C VAL A 34 -7.54 10.32 -0.42
N LEU A 35 -6.35 10.19 0.16
CA LEU A 35 -5.08 10.42 -0.52
C LEU A 35 -4.35 9.08 -0.71
N GLY A 36 -4.06 8.70 -1.94
CA GLY A 36 -3.10 7.66 -2.28
C GLY A 36 -1.69 8.23 -2.34
N VAL A 37 -0.73 7.59 -1.70
CA VAL A 37 0.69 7.98 -1.76
C VAL A 37 1.47 6.83 -2.38
N ASP A 38 2.09 7.07 -3.52
CA ASP A 38 2.94 6.10 -4.20
C ASP A 38 4.39 6.24 -3.72
N LEU A 39 4.93 5.22 -3.08
CA LEU A 39 6.36 5.16 -2.71
C LEU A 39 7.14 4.12 -3.52
N ASP A 40 6.49 3.47 -4.51
CA ASP A 40 7.21 2.60 -5.42
C ASP A 40 7.76 3.44 -6.59
N PRO A 41 9.08 3.42 -6.86
CA PRO A 41 9.67 4.13 -8.02
C PRO A 41 9.09 3.74 -9.37
N GLN A 42 8.33 2.65 -9.44
CA GLN A 42 7.66 2.23 -10.67
C GLN A 42 6.39 3.06 -10.99
N GLY A 43 5.86 3.87 -10.06
CA GLY A 43 4.73 4.76 -10.29
C GLY A 43 3.40 4.04 -10.55
N ASN A 44 3.27 2.79 -10.14
CA ASN A 44 2.14 1.95 -10.52
C ASN A 44 0.82 2.34 -9.84
N LEU A 45 0.84 2.98 -8.67
CA LEU A 45 -0.40 3.42 -8.01
C LEU A 45 -1.08 4.51 -8.84
N GLY A 46 -0.32 5.53 -9.27
CA GLY A 46 -0.83 6.59 -10.13
C GLY A 46 -1.42 6.03 -11.42
N PHE A 47 -0.70 5.13 -12.09
CA PHE A 47 -1.17 4.47 -13.30
C PHE A 47 -2.48 3.69 -13.10
N ASN A 48 -2.62 2.95 -11.99
CA ASN A 48 -3.86 2.22 -11.64
C ASN A 48 -5.05 3.17 -11.34
N LEU A 49 -4.77 4.43 -11.04
CA LEU A 49 -5.77 5.46 -10.77
C LEU A 49 -5.94 6.46 -11.93
N GLY A 50 -5.48 6.06 -13.13
CA GLY A 50 -5.72 6.79 -14.38
C GLY A 50 -4.79 7.98 -14.62
N LEU A 51 -3.68 8.11 -13.89
CA LEU A 51 -2.69 9.15 -14.16
C LEU A 51 -1.75 8.74 -15.28
N ASP A 52 -1.41 9.70 -16.13
CA ASP A 52 -0.31 9.56 -17.08
C ASP A 52 1.04 9.63 -16.36
N ILE A 53 1.91 8.68 -16.64
CA ILE A 53 3.24 8.62 -16.01
C ILE A 53 4.11 9.78 -16.52
N GLY A 54 4.79 10.47 -15.59
CA GLY A 54 5.84 11.44 -15.90
C GLY A 54 5.35 12.87 -16.12
N THR A 55 4.14 13.22 -15.72
CA THR A 55 3.64 14.60 -15.75
C THR A 55 3.52 15.19 -14.34
N GLY A 56 4.20 16.30 -14.08
CA GLY A 56 4.09 17.04 -12.81
C GLY A 56 5.12 16.62 -11.75
N SER A 57 4.97 17.20 -10.56
CA SER A 57 5.80 16.91 -9.39
C SER A 57 5.39 15.57 -8.76
N THR A 58 6.36 14.93 -8.11
CA THR A 58 6.17 13.61 -7.52
C THR A 58 6.52 13.61 -6.03
N VAL A 59 6.31 12.49 -5.36
CA VAL A 59 6.74 12.30 -3.96
C VAL A 59 8.24 12.52 -3.80
N TYR A 60 9.05 12.24 -4.81
CA TYR A 60 10.49 12.52 -4.79
C TYR A 60 10.77 14.02 -4.65
N ASP A 61 10.08 14.86 -5.43
CA ASP A 61 10.24 16.32 -5.37
C ASP A 61 9.81 16.88 -4.01
N VAL A 62 8.72 16.35 -3.46
CA VAL A 62 8.22 16.71 -2.13
C VAL A 62 9.23 16.35 -1.05
N LEU A 63 9.75 15.12 -1.05
CA LEU A 63 10.74 14.67 -0.06
C LEU A 63 12.06 15.41 -0.19
N LYS A 64 12.41 15.83 -1.38
CA LYS A 64 13.61 16.66 -1.65
C LYS A 64 13.41 18.14 -1.28
N GLY A 65 12.17 18.57 -1.01
CA GLY A 65 11.82 19.95 -0.70
C GLY A 65 11.78 20.87 -1.92
N ALA A 66 11.68 20.31 -3.12
CA ALA A 66 11.59 21.07 -4.37
C ALA A 66 10.18 21.68 -4.59
N CYS A 67 9.14 21.08 -4.01
CA CYS A 67 7.78 21.59 -4.00
C CYS A 67 7.03 21.22 -2.71
N SER A 68 5.89 21.86 -2.45
CA SER A 68 5.01 21.45 -1.35
C SER A 68 4.22 20.19 -1.73
N LEU A 69 3.74 19.48 -0.71
CA LEU A 69 2.93 18.28 -0.94
C LEU A 69 1.63 18.62 -1.67
N GLU A 70 0.97 19.75 -1.34
CA GLU A 70 -0.24 20.21 -2.00
C GLU A 70 -0.02 20.47 -3.51
N GLN A 71 1.17 20.93 -3.90
CA GLN A 71 1.50 21.18 -5.31
C GLN A 71 1.71 19.89 -6.11
N ALA A 72 2.12 18.82 -5.44
CA ALA A 72 2.39 17.53 -6.07
C ALA A 72 1.15 16.60 -6.08
N ILE A 73 0.13 16.88 -5.28
CA ILE A 73 -1.11 16.11 -5.29
C ILE A 73 -1.89 16.34 -6.59
N VAL A 74 -2.33 15.25 -7.20
CA VAL A 74 -3.17 15.23 -8.39
C VAL A 74 -4.53 14.64 -8.03
N SER A 75 -5.62 15.35 -8.33
CA SER A 75 -6.98 14.85 -8.14
C SER A 75 -7.39 13.96 -9.31
N THR A 76 -7.94 12.78 -9.00
CA THR A 76 -8.50 11.84 -9.97
C THR A 76 -9.98 11.57 -9.67
N GLU A 77 -10.67 10.89 -10.56
CA GLU A 77 -12.04 10.41 -10.29
C GLU A 77 -12.13 9.35 -9.19
N TYR A 78 -10.98 8.79 -8.76
CA TYR A 78 -10.88 7.73 -7.75
C TYR A 78 -10.39 8.22 -6.39
N GLY A 79 -10.06 9.50 -6.26
CA GLY A 79 -9.46 10.13 -5.09
C GLY A 79 -8.19 10.91 -5.46
N ASP A 80 -7.58 11.55 -4.49
CA ASP A 80 -6.35 12.30 -4.69
C ASP A 80 -5.13 11.37 -4.65
N VAL A 81 -4.09 11.69 -5.41
CA VAL A 81 -2.86 10.88 -5.51
C VAL A 81 -1.63 11.77 -5.43
N LEU A 82 -0.68 11.39 -4.59
CA LEU A 82 0.71 11.85 -4.65
C LEU A 82 1.50 10.81 -5.48
N PRO A 83 1.82 11.11 -6.74
CA PRO A 83 2.44 10.15 -7.64
C PRO A 83 3.93 9.95 -7.35
N SER A 84 4.48 8.87 -7.88
CA SER A 84 5.90 8.54 -7.87
C SER A 84 6.47 8.47 -9.27
N ASP A 85 7.79 8.51 -9.35
CA ASP A 85 8.55 8.24 -10.56
C ASP A 85 9.87 7.53 -10.25
N ILE A 86 10.61 7.19 -11.32
CA ILE A 86 11.88 6.46 -11.22
C ILE A 86 12.96 7.20 -10.43
N MET A 87 12.87 8.54 -10.30
CA MET A 87 13.83 9.34 -9.53
C MET A 87 13.83 8.97 -8.06
N LEU A 88 12.68 8.46 -7.55
CA LEU A 88 12.58 7.99 -6.19
C LEU A 88 13.51 6.79 -5.87
N SER A 89 13.99 6.08 -6.88
CA SER A 89 14.98 5.01 -6.71
C SER A 89 16.31 5.51 -6.13
N ALA A 90 16.62 6.79 -6.27
CA ALA A 90 17.81 7.42 -5.71
C ALA A 90 17.68 7.76 -4.21
N ALA A 91 16.50 7.65 -3.63
CA ALA A 91 16.19 8.07 -2.26
C ALA A 91 17.14 7.48 -1.20
N GLU A 92 17.53 6.20 -1.33
CA GLU A 92 18.41 5.53 -0.38
C GLU A 92 19.81 6.20 -0.30
N VAL A 93 20.30 6.70 -1.43
CA VAL A 93 21.61 7.34 -1.54
C VAL A 93 21.54 8.85 -1.28
N GLU A 94 20.49 9.50 -1.75
CA GLU A 94 20.37 10.96 -1.69
C GLU A 94 19.80 11.46 -0.36
N PHE A 95 18.89 10.73 0.26
CA PHE A 95 18.28 11.14 1.53
C PHE A 95 19.15 10.75 2.72
N THR A 96 20.21 11.53 2.93
CA THR A 96 21.20 11.32 4.01
C THR A 96 21.06 12.34 5.15
N VAL A 97 20.00 13.14 5.15
CA VAL A 97 19.73 14.16 6.17
C VAL A 97 19.36 13.54 7.52
N PRO A 98 19.64 14.23 8.64
CA PRO A 98 19.14 13.80 9.94
C PRO A 98 17.61 13.66 9.95
N ARG A 99 17.10 12.62 10.63
CA ARG A 99 15.65 12.31 10.72
C ARG A 99 15.03 11.94 9.35
N ARG A 100 15.81 11.41 8.43
CA ARG A 100 15.32 10.97 7.11
C ARG A 100 14.17 9.96 7.19
N GLU A 101 14.00 9.27 8.30
CA GLU A 101 12.92 8.33 8.57
C GLU A 101 11.55 9.01 8.74
N PHE A 102 11.54 10.31 9.05
CA PHE A 102 10.34 11.10 9.31
C PHE A 102 9.91 11.98 8.13
N MET A 103 10.66 12.01 7.04
CA MET A 103 10.42 12.93 5.92
C MET A 103 8.99 12.86 5.41
N LEU A 104 8.46 11.66 5.17
CA LEU A 104 7.07 11.50 4.72
C LEU A 104 6.06 11.89 5.81
N SER A 105 6.29 11.52 7.05
CA SER A 105 5.43 11.88 8.18
C SER A 105 5.32 13.39 8.36
N ASP A 106 6.46 14.09 8.28
CA ASP A 106 6.53 15.54 8.40
C ASP A 106 5.74 16.21 7.24
N GLN A 107 5.89 15.73 6.01
CA GLN A 107 5.13 16.24 4.85
C GLN A 107 3.63 15.95 4.97
N LEU A 108 3.22 14.74 5.33
CA LEU A 108 1.81 14.39 5.48
C LEU A 108 1.12 15.18 6.59
N SER A 109 1.86 15.68 7.58
CA SER A 109 1.30 16.50 8.65
C SER A 109 0.65 17.80 8.13
N THR A 110 1.12 18.33 7.00
CA THR A 110 0.64 19.59 6.39
C THR A 110 -0.77 19.45 5.80
N VAL A 111 -1.12 18.27 5.27
CA VAL A 111 -2.41 18.01 4.61
C VAL A 111 -3.33 17.08 5.40
N ARG A 112 -2.88 16.58 6.54
CA ARG A 112 -3.58 15.55 7.32
C ARG A 112 -5.04 15.89 7.62
N SER A 113 -5.37 17.15 7.92
CA SER A 113 -6.74 17.57 8.23
C SER A 113 -7.68 17.54 7.01
N GLN A 114 -7.14 17.44 5.81
CA GLN A 114 -7.92 17.48 4.56
C GLN A 114 -8.46 16.08 4.19
N TYR A 115 -7.89 15.00 4.73
CA TYR A 115 -8.22 13.62 4.38
C TYR A 115 -8.74 12.82 5.57
N ASP A 116 -9.66 11.89 5.28
CA ASP A 116 -10.14 10.91 6.25
C ASP A 116 -9.21 9.68 6.25
N PHE A 117 -8.67 9.33 5.07
CA PHE A 117 -7.70 8.24 4.90
C PHE A 117 -6.51 8.67 4.04
N VAL A 118 -5.33 8.16 4.40
CA VAL A 118 -4.13 8.17 3.54
C VAL A 118 -3.70 6.72 3.34
N ILE A 119 -3.60 6.28 2.08
CA ILE A 119 -3.19 4.93 1.71
C ILE A 119 -1.81 5.02 1.05
N ILE A 120 -0.81 4.37 1.67
CA ILE A 120 0.57 4.39 1.19
C ILE A 120 0.88 3.07 0.50
N ASP A 121 1.20 3.10 -0.79
CA ASP A 121 1.73 1.97 -1.54
C ASP A 121 3.26 1.90 -1.41
N THR A 122 3.80 0.75 -1.00
CA THR A 122 5.24 0.62 -0.73
C THR A 122 5.97 -0.20 -1.80
N PRO A 123 7.27 0.09 -2.03
CA PRO A 123 8.10 -0.74 -2.91
C PRO A 123 8.30 -2.16 -2.34
N PRO A 124 8.75 -3.13 -3.16
CA PRO A 124 9.06 -4.49 -2.72
C PRO A 124 10.42 -4.59 -2.01
N ALA A 125 10.93 -3.53 -1.42
CA ALA A 125 12.22 -3.48 -0.75
C ALA A 125 12.06 -2.92 0.67
N LEU A 126 12.84 -3.43 1.62
CA LEU A 126 12.95 -2.85 2.96
C LEU A 126 14.07 -1.80 2.97
N ASN A 127 13.76 -0.63 2.48
CA ASN A 127 14.66 0.51 2.38
C ASN A 127 14.09 1.72 3.12
N ILE A 128 14.75 2.87 3.00
CA ILE A 128 14.33 4.11 3.65
C ILE A 128 12.89 4.52 3.31
N LEU A 129 12.40 4.22 2.11
CA LEU A 129 11.02 4.53 1.70
C LEU A 129 9.99 3.70 2.49
N THR A 130 10.26 2.41 2.66
CA THR A 130 9.43 1.52 3.49
C THR A 130 9.46 1.96 4.96
N VAL A 131 10.62 2.34 5.49
CA VAL A 131 10.72 2.90 6.85
C VAL A 131 9.89 4.17 6.97
N ASN A 132 9.96 5.10 6.02
CA ASN A 132 9.12 6.31 5.99
C ASN A 132 7.63 5.99 5.98
N ALA A 133 7.20 4.99 5.19
CA ALA A 133 5.81 4.54 5.18
C ALA A 133 5.37 4.06 6.56
N TYR A 134 6.20 3.26 7.25
CA TYR A 134 5.87 2.71 8.58
C TYR A 134 5.86 3.78 9.67
N VAL A 135 6.82 4.70 9.62
CA VAL A 135 6.89 5.83 10.56
C VAL A 135 5.66 6.72 10.43
N ALA A 136 5.17 6.96 9.22
CA ALA A 136 4.00 7.80 8.96
C ALA A 136 2.66 7.09 9.27
N SER A 137 2.64 5.74 9.34
CA SER A 137 1.40 4.97 9.38
C SER A 137 0.88 4.70 10.78
N HIS A 138 -0.45 4.58 10.89
CA HIS A 138 -1.12 4.01 12.08
C HIS A 138 -1.24 2.49 11.96
N GLY A 139 -1.29 1.95 10.75
CA GLY A 139 -1.45 0.53 10.53
C GLY A 139 -0.92 0.03 9.20
N LEU A 140 -0.60 -1.25 9.17
CA LEU A 140 -0.10 -1.97 7.99
C LEU A 140 -1.11 -3.01 7.54
N ILE A 141 -1.36 -3.07 6.24
CA ILE A 141 -2.01 -4.21 5.58
C ILE A 141 -0.93 -4.97 4.82
N VAL A 142 -0.89 -6.30 5.02
CA VAL A 142 0.12 -7.17 4.40
C VAL A 142 -0.55 -8.09 3.38
N PRO A 143 -0.59 -7.71 2.08
CA PRO A 143 -1.06 -8.60 1.04
C PRO A 143 -0.08 -9.76 0.86
N MET A 144 -0.61 -10.99 0.83
CA MET A 144 0.17 -12.21 0.60
C MET A 144 -0.48 -13.06 -0.48
N GLU A 145 0.36 -13.69 -1.31
CA GLU A 145 -0.11 -14.64 -2.31
C GLU A 145 -0.29 -16.02 -1.67
N ALA A 146 -1.42 -16.65 -1.95
CA ALA A 146 -1.78 -17.94 -1.37
C ALA A 146 -0.95 -19.14 -1.91
N GLU A 147 -0.07 -18.92 -2.88
CA GLU A 147 0.67 -20.01 -3.52
C GLU A 147 2.06 -20.29 -2.91
N VAL A 148 2.73 -19.27 -2.36
CA VAL A 148 4.06 -19.43 -1.75
C VAL A 148 4.27 -18.44 -0.61
N LEU A 149 4.14 -18.91 0.61
CA LEU A 149 4.54 -18.16 1.79
C LEU A 149 6.05 -18.31 1.99
N SER A 150 6.81 -17.28 1.70
CA SER A 150 8.23 -17.24 2.01
C SER A 150 8.44 -16.85 3.47
N LEU A 151 8.75 -17.78 4.34
CA LEU A 151 9.03 -17.53 5.75
C LEU A 151 10.20 -16.55 5.94
N VAL A 152 11.20 -16.58 5.06
CA VAL A 152 12.35 -15.65 5.13
C VAL A 152 11.91 -14.19 4.98
N GLY A 153 11.05 -13.89 4.01
CA GLY A 153 10.53 -12.53 3.82
C GLY A 153 9.68 -12.03 4.99
N ILE A 154 8.99 -12.95 5.68
CA ILE A 154 8.18 -12.63 6.86
C ILE A 154 9.05 -12.24 8.05
N THR A 155 10.12 -12.97 8.30
CA THR A 155 11.05 -12.66 9.40
C THR A 155 11.66 -11.28 9.24
N GLN A 156 12.12 -10.93 8.04
CA GLN A 156 12.66 -9.61 7.76
C GLN A 156 11.61 -8.50 7.88
N LEU A 157 10.38 -8.77 7.45
CA LEU A 157 9.25 -7.84 7.63
C LEU A 157 8.98 -7.61 9.12
N GLN A 158 8.94 -8.66 9.93
CA GLN A 158 8.75 -8.59 11.37
C GLN A 158 9.86 -7.77 12.03
N GLU A 159 11.13 -8.06 11.76
CA GLU A 159 12.29 -7.34 12.30
C GLU A 159 12.22 -5.84 11.97
N THR A 160 11.83 -5.51 10.74
CA THR A 160 11.67 -4.10 10.34
C THR A 160 10.53 -3.42 11.09
N ILE A 161 9.38 -4.09 11.24
CA ILE A 161 8.24 -3.56 12.01
C ILE A 161 8.64 -3.33 13.48
N GLU A 162 9.34 -4.29 14.10
CA GLU A 162 9.79 -4.19 15.48
C GLU A 162 10.82 -3.06 15.67
N THR A 163 11.75 -2.91 14.72
CA THR A 163 12.70 -1.80 14.70
C THR A 163 11.97 -0.46 14.63
N VAL A 164 11.00 -0.31 13.75
CA VAL A 164 10.23 0.93 13.64
C VAL A 164 9.39 1.18 14.90
N ARG A 165 8.75 0.16 15.46
CA ARG A 165 7.99 0.27 16.70
C ARG A 165 8.85 0.71 17.88
N SER A 166 10.01 0.11 18.04
CA SER A 166 10.89 0.41 19.17
C SER A 166 11.56 1.77 19.07
N THR A 167 11.81 2.27 17.86
CA THR A 167 12.66 3.44 17.66
C THR A 167 11.87 4.68 17.23
N TYR A 168 10.85 4.53 16.38
CA TYR A 168 10.24 5.67 15.69
C TYR A 168 8.72 5.79 15.90
N ASN A 169 7.97 4.67 15.86
CA ASN A 169 6.51 4.66 15.90
C ASN A 169 5.97 3.54 16.79
N PRO A 170 5.93 3.71 18.12
CA PRO A 170 5.46 2.67 19.05
C PRO A 170 4.00 2.26 18.87
N GLN A 171 3.21 3.07 18.17
CA GLN A 171 1.78 2.80 17.97
C GLN A 171 1.47 2.08 16.66
N LEU A 172 2.47 1.77 15.83
CA LEU A 172 2.30 1.07 14.58
C LEU A 172 1.68 -0.31 14.80
N LYS A 173 0.58 -0.61 14.12
CA LYS A 173 -0.13 -1.90 14.20
C LYS A 173 -0.08 -2.61 12.87
N VAL A 174 -0.03 -3.94 12.88
CA VAL A 174 -0.38 -4.75 11.72
C VAL A 174 -1.88 -5.02 11.78
N LEU A 175 -2.64 -4.45 10.86
CA LEU A 175 -4.11 -4.55 10.82
C LEU A 175 -4.57 -5.95 10.40
N GLY A 176 -3.84 -6.55 9.46
CA GLY A 176 -4.12 -7.90 9.00
C GLY A 176 -3.32 -8.32 7.79
N ILE A 177 -3.34 -9.63 7.54
CA ILE A 177 -2.86 -10.26 6.32
C ILE A 177 -4.02 -10.40 5.35
N LEU A 178 -3.87 -9.90 4.13
CA LEU A 178 -4.82 -10.03 3.03
C LEU A 178 -4.36 -11.12 2.07
N LEU A 179 -5.07 -12.24 2.02
CA LEU A 179 -4.76 -13.30 1.06
C LEU A 179 -5.26 -12.91 -0.33
N ASN A 180 -4.31 -12.71 -1.24
CA ASN A 180 -4.54 -12.41 -2.64
C ASN A 180 -4.32 -13.63 -3.53
N LYS A 181 -4.92 -13.59 -4.73
CA LYS A 181 -4.89 -14.66 -5.74
C LYS A 181 -5.35 -16.01 -5.19
N PHE A 182 -6.23 -15.98 -4.20
CA PHE A 182 -6.74 -17.15 -3.51
C PHE A 182 -7.55 -18.05 -4.46
N ASN A 183 -7.29 -19.36 -4.43
CA ASN A 183 -8.05 -20.36 -5.18
C ASN A 183 -8.62 -21.40 -4.21
N GLY A 184 -9.85 -21.21 -3.77
CA GLY A 184 -10.51 -22.07 -2.78
C GLY A 184 -10.83 -23.51 -3.24
N ARG A 185 -10.50 -23.88 -4.49
CA ARG A 185 -10.74 -25.24 -5.03
C ARG A 185 -9.55 -26.19 -4.80
N LEU A 186 -8.40 -25.68 -4.34
CA LEU A 186 -7.22 -26.49 -4.12
C LEU A 186 -7.21 -27.08 -2.70
N THR A 187 -6.87 -28.36 -2.56
CA THR A 187 -6.72 -29.08 -1.29
C THR A 187 -5.66 -28.40 -0.39
N LEU A 188 -4.70 -27.70 -1.00
CA LEU A 188 -3.67 -26.89 -0.35
C LEU A 188 -4.22 -25.69 0.44
N SER A 189 -5.51 -25.36 0.30
CA SER A 189 -6.09 -24.15 0.89
C SER A 189 -6.10 -24.15 2.41
N LYS A 190 -6.12 -25.33 3.06
CA LYS A 190 -6.06 -25.44 4.52
C LYS A 190 -4.66 -25.16 5.05
N ASP A 191 -3.67 -25.81 4.46
CA ASP A 191 -2.25 -25.65 4.86
C ASP A 191 -1.78 -24.21 4.68
N ILE A 192 -2.24 -23.55 3.60
CA ILE A 192 -1.97 -22.14 3.34
C ILE A 192 -2.61 -21.24 4.39
N LEU A 193 -3.84 -21.55 4.81
CA LEU A 193 -4.52 -20.78 5.84
C LEU A 193 -3.85 -20.93 7.21
N GLU A 194 -3.52 -22.15 7.60
CA GLU A 194 -2.80 -22.43 8.85
C GLU A 194 -1.46 -21.66 8.88
N LEU A 195 -0.71 -21.70 7.78
CA LEU A 195 0.54 -20.96 7.66
C LEU A 195 0.33 -19.44 7.69
N ALA A 196 -0.70 -18.92 7.04
CA ALA A 196 -1.03 -17.50 7.10
C ALA A 196 -1.45 -17.05 8.51
N GLU A 197 -2.16 -17.88 9.25
CA GLU A 197 -2.53 -17.65 10.65
C GLU A 197 -1.31 -17.67 11.57
N GLU A 198 -0.37 -18.60 11.35
CA GLU A 198 0.91 -18.62 12.06
C GLU A 198 1.71 -17.32 11.83
N VAL A 199 1.84 -16.90 10.57
CA VAL A 199 2.48 -15.63 10.20
C VAL A 199 1.76 -14.43 10.84
N ALA A 200 0.43 -14.42 10.82
CA ALA A 200 -0.35 -13.37 11.45
C ALA A 200 -0.09 -13.32 12.97
N GLY A 201 0.01 -14.49 13.62
CA GLY A 201 0.36 -14.60 15.03
C GLY A 201 1.75 -14.03 15.33
N GLN A 202 2.76 -14.31 14.50
CA GLN A 202 4.12 -13.76 14.63
C GLN A 202 4.13 -12.24 14.50
N LEU A 203 3.29 -11.67 13.64
CA LEU A 203 3.14 -10.21 13.46
C LEU A 203 2.22 -9.55 14.51
N GLY A 204 1.67 -10.31 15.46
CA GLY A 204 0.69 -9.81 16.44
C GLY A 204 -0.61 -9.34 15.79
N SER A 205 -1.09 -10.06 14.75
CA SER A 205 -2.18 -9.66 13.89
C SER A 205 -3.13 -10.83 13.57
N LYS A 206 -3.96 -10.66 12.55
CA LYS A 206 -4.94 -11.65 12.07
C LYS A 206 -4.89 -11.80 10.55
N VAL A 207 -5.43 -12.88 10.04
CA VAL A 207 -5.78 -13.00 8.62
C VAL A 207 -7.17 -12.41 8.42
N PHE A 208 -7.34 -11.53 7.42
CA PHE A 208 -8.66 -11.01 7.07
C PHE A 208 -9.56 -12.14 6.57
N GLN A 209 -10.85 -12.08 6.91
CA GLN A 209 -11.83 -13.05 6.44
C GLN A 209 -12.02 -12.97 4.92
N THR A 210 -11.97 -11.75 4.40
CA THR A 210 -11.99 -11.47 2.96
C THR A 210 -10.71 -11.97 2.31
N ARG A 211 -10.87 -12.74 1.22
CA ARG A 211 -9.76 -13.29 0.43
C ARG A 211 -9.98 -12.92 -1.02
N ILE A 212 -9.01 -12.27 -1.64
CA ILE A 212 -9.15 -11.80 -3.01
C ILE A 212 -8.83 -12.93 -3.97
N HIS A 213 -9.80 -13.32 -4.77
CA HIS A 213 -9.62 -14.36 -5.78
C HIS A 213 -8.86 -13.85 -7.00
N ARG A 214 -8.18 -14.79 -7.68
CA ARG A 214 -7.57 -14.49 -8.99
C ARG A 214 -8.66 -14.11 -9.98
N GLY A 215 -8.44 -13.02 -10.73
CA GLY A 215 -9.36 -12.56 -11.77
C GLY A 215 -8.62 -11.86 -12.90
N VAL A 216 -9.02 -12.12 -14.14
CA VAL A 216 -8.42 -11.48 -15.32
C VAL A 216 -8.64 -9.97 -15.29
N GLY A 217 -9.81 -9.53 -14.84
CA GLY A 217 -10.11 -8.10 -14.71
C GLY A 217 -9.15 -7.34 -13.79
N VAL A 218 -8.61 -7.98 -12.75
CA VAL A 218 -7.60 -7.35 -11.86
C VAL A 218 -6.31 -7.03 -12.62
N ALA A 219 -5.92 -7.90 -13.55
CA ALA A 219 -4.71 -7.69 -14.36
C ALA A 219 -4.94 -6.72 -15.53
N MET A 220 -6.16 -6.66 -16.06
CA MET A 220 -6.50 -5.85 -17.23
C MET A 220 -6.89 -4.41 -16.86
N ALA A 221 -7.48 -4.18 -15.71
CA ALA A 221 -7.97 -2.86 -15.28
C ALA A 221 -6.91 -1.75 -15.39
N PRO A 222 -5.65 -1.95 -14.93
CA PRO A 222 -4.62 -0.92 -15.03
C PRO A 222 -4.32 -0.48 -16.46
N ALA A 223 -4.38 -1.38 -17.45
CA ALA A 223 -4.17 -1.05 -18.86
C ALA A 223 -5.24 -0.09 -19.42
N HIS A 224 -6.35 0.08 -18.71
CA HIS A 224 -7.42 1.02 -19.02
C HIS A 224 -7.43 2.22 -18.08
N GLY A 225 -6.40 2.41 -17.25
CA GLY A 225 -6.35 3.48 -16.24
C GLY A 225 -7.45 3.35 -15.17
N GLN A 226 -7.87 2.13 -14.87
CA GLN A 226 -8.98 1.84 -13.97
C GLN A 226 -8.58 0.87 -12.85
N THR A 227 -9.32 0.94 -11.75
CA THR A 227 -9.25 -0.10 -10.72
C THR A 227 -10.19 -1.27 -11.09
N VAL A 228 -10.00 -2.42 -10.47
CA VAL A 228 -10.94 -3.55 -10.64
C VAL A 228 -12.36 -3.18 -10.23
N LEU A 229 -12.52 -2.21 -9.31
CA LEU A 229 -13.82 -1.78 -8.80
C LEU A 229 -14.66 -1.04 -9.86
N THR A 230 -14.01 -0.39 -10.81
CA THR A 230 -14.66 0.33 -11.90
C THR A 230 -14.65 -0.44 -13.21
N TYR A 231 -13.57 -1.18 -13.48
CA TYR A 231 -13.41 -1.95 -14.71
C TYR A 231 -14.35 -3.15 -14.81
N GLN A 232 -14.53 -3.89 -13.70
CA GLN A 232 -15.44 -5.04 -13.62
C GLN A 232 -16.14 -5.07 -12.25
N PRO A 233 -17.12 -4.19 -12.01
CA PRO A 233 -17.76 -4.04 -10.69
C PRO A 233 -18.48 -5.30 -10.22
N ASP A 234 -18.99 -6.15 -11.13
CA ASP A 234 -19.67 -7.40 -10.81
C ASP A 234 -18.71 -8.60 -10.70
N SER A 235 -17.41 -8.38 -10.89
CA SER A 235 -16.43 -9.46 -10.78
C SER A 235 -16.25 -9.89 -9.33
N ARG A 236 -15.97 -11.19 -9.14
CA ARG A 236 -15.73 -11.74 -7.79
C ARG A 236 -14.61 -11.01 -7.03
N PRO A 237 -13.46 -10.65 -7.63
CA PRO A 237 -12.46 -9.82 -6.95
C PRO A 237 -13.00 -8.47 -6.50
N CYS A 238 -13.79 -7.78 -7.33
CA CYS A 238 -14.39 -6.50 -6.97
C CYS A 238 -15.32 -6.64 -5.75
N LEU A 239 -16.25 -7.59 -5.79
CA LEU A 239 -17.18 -7.85 -4.71
C LEU A 239 -16.48 -8.18 -3.39
N LEU A 240 -15.32 -8.87 -3.46
CA LEU A 240 -14.53 -9.20 -2.27
C LEU A 240 -13.79 -7.98 -1.70
N TYR A 241 -13.24 -7.09 -2.54
CA TYR A 241 -12.64 -5.84 -2.06
C TYR A 241 -13.67 -4.90 -1.41
N THR A 242 -14.93 -5.00 -1.78
CA THR A 242 -16.01 -4.15 -1.25
C THR A 242 -16.78 -4.77 -0.10
N SER A 243 -16.53 -6.05 0.23
CA SER A 243 -17.20 -6.74 1.34
C SER A 243 -16.61 -6.33 2.70
N PRO A 244 -17.42 -6.26 3.75
CA PRO A 244 -16.93 -6.04 5.11
C PRO A 244 -16.07 -7.23 5.59
N SER A 245 -15.00 -6.93 6.33
CA SER A 245 -14.05 -7.91 6.91
C SER A 245 -14.17 -7.97 8.42
#